data_a4f545b5591ac830a5ed5ddc932eca2c
#
_entry.id   a4f545b5591ac830a5ed5ddc932eca2c
#
_cell.length_a   1.000
_cell.length_b   1.000
_cell.length_c   1.000
_cell.angle_alpha   90.00
_cell.angle_beta   90.00
_cell.angle_gamma   90.00
#
_symmetry.space_group_name_H-M   'P 1'
#
loop_
_entity.id
_entity.type
_entity.pdbx_description
1 polymer ?
#
loop_
_entity_poly.entity_id
_entity_poly.type
_entity_poly.pdbx_seq_one_letter_code
_entity_poly.pdbx_strand_id
1 'polypeptide(L)'
;MYKRQRIKEELKNIFKEKNIVYSYHKPFPYTKVSKLVKNGVIVSDNPMDYLLLYRNASEVYSDRVHACIPTLAFGNKARLFSNSPRIALFENAKIPDVRERLVSIEGLKEMQDKQIAFLASLLQ
;
A
#
# COMPACT_ATOMS: atom_id res chain seq x y z
N MET A 1 9.20 17.34 14.93
CA MET A 1 7.96 18.12 14.95
C MET A 1 7.48 18.52 13.56
N TYR A 2 8.35 19.07 12.76
CA TYR A 2 8.01 19.50 11.39
C TYR A 2 7.46 18.38 10.49
N LYS A 3 8.07 17.19 10.52
CA LYS A 3 7.62 16.03 9.74
C LYS A 3 6.21 15.54 10.12
N ARG A 4 5.89 15.51 11.42
CA ARG A 4 4.57 15.08 11.90
C ARG A 4 3.45 16.03 11.51
N GLN A 5 3.73 17.31 11.51
CA GLN A 5 2.75 18.34 11.18
C GLN A 5 2.43 18.32 9.68
N ARG A 6 3.46 18.19 8.85
CA ARG A 6 3.31 18.04 7.40
C ARG A 6 2.47 16.81 7.02
N ILE A 7 2.75 15.68 7.66
CA ILE A 7 1.97 14.44 7.44
C ILE A 7 0.51 14.63 7.85
N LYS A 8 0.25 15.28 8.97
CA LYS A 8 -1.11 15.56 9.42
C LYS A 8 -1.89 16.43 8.44
N GLU A 9 -1.26 17.45 7.88
CA GLU A 9 -1.88 18.34 6.89
C GLU A 9 -2.13 17.60 5.57
N GLU A 10 -1.16 16.80 5.13
CA GLU A 10 -1.29 15.95 3.95
C GLU A 10 -2.45 14.96 4.10
N LEU A 11 -2.56 14.28 5.25
CA LEU A 11 -3.68 13.37 5.55
C LEU A 11 -5.02 14.10 5.61
N LYS A 12 -5.07 15.30 6.18
CA LYS A 12 -6.29 16.11 6.18
C LYS A 12 -6.77 16.44 4.77
N ASN A 13 -5.86 16.76 3.87
CA ASN A 13 -6.19 17.03 2.47
C ASN A 13 -6.69 15.78 1.76
N ILE A 14 -6.06 14.64 2.01
CA ILE A 14 -6.52 13.34 1.48
C ILE A 14 -7.91 13.01 1.99
N PHE A 15 -8.20 13.23 3.28
CA PHE A 15 -9.50 12.94 3.89
C PHE A 15 -10.64 13.85 3.41
N LYS A 16 -10.32 14.97 2.80
CA LYS A 16 -11.31 15.81 2.12
C LYS A 16 -11.73 15.24 0.77
N GLU A 17 -10.90 14.38 0.19
CA GLU A 17 -11.24 13.68 -1.04
C GLU A 17 -12.35 12.66 -0.78
N LYS A 18 -13.13 12.43 -1.78
CA LYS A 18 -14.25 11.49 -1.77
C LYS A 18 -13.80 10.07 -2.08
N ASN A 19 -14.65 9.09 -1.78
CA ASN A 19 -14.43 7.67 -2.08
C ASN A 19 -13.23 7.07 -1.34
N ILE A 20 -13.09 7.40 -0.07
CA ILE A 20 -12.07 6.82 0.78
C ILE A 20 -12.61 5.58 1.48
N VAL A 21 -11.83 4.50 1.41
CA VAL A 21 -12.08 3.26 2.13
C VAL A 21 -10.99 3.08 3.17
N TYR A 22 -11.39 2.83 4.40
CA TYR A 22 -10.48 2.57 5.52
C TYR A 22 -10.35 1.09 5.76
N SER A 23 -9.13 0.61 5.97
CA SER A 23 -8.88 -0.78 6.35
C SER A 23 -7.91 -0.87 7.52
N TYR A 24 -7.97 -1.99 8.24
CA TYR A 24 -7.14 -2.24 9.39
C TYR A 24 -6.61 -3.69 9.38
N HIS A 25 -5.31 -3.85 9.64
CA HIS A 25 -4.60 -5.11 9.43
C HIS A 25 -4.07 -5.77 10.70
N LYS A 26 -4.12 -5.10 11.85
CA LYS A 26 -3.60 -5.67 13.10
C LYS A 26 -4.64 -6.54 13.78
N PRO A 27 -4.24 -7.65 14.43
CA PRO A 27 -5.16 -8.39 15.27
C PRO A 27 -5.64 -7.52 16.44
N PHE A 28 -6.94 -7.51 16.66
CA PHE A 28 -7.58 -6.79 17.75
C PHE A 28 -8.34 -7.71 18.67
N PRO A 29 -8.57 -7.30 19.93
CA PRO A 29 -9.62 -7.87 20.72
C PRO A 29 -10.96 -7.75 19.99
N TYR A 30 -11.77 -8.78 20.05
CA TYR A 30 -13.04 -8.89 19.32
C TYR A 30 -13.95 -7.67 19.47
N THR A 31 -13.98 -7.07 20.67
CA THR A 31 -14.76 -5.87 20.98
C THR A 31 -14.36 -4.66 20.14
N LYS A 32 -13.05 -4.49 19.85
CA LYS A 32 -12.54 -3.39 19.02
C LYS A 32 -12.83 -3.59 17.55
N VAL A 33 -12.79 -4.82 17.07
CA VAL A 33 -13.15 -5.17 15.69
C VAL A 33 -14.59 -4.76 15.39
N SER A 34 -15.51 -5.11 16.27
CA SER A 34 -16.93 -4.74 16.13
C SER A 34 -17.12 -3.22 16.00
N LYS A 35 -16.39 -2.44 16.80
CA LYS A 35 -16.45 -0.97 16.75
C LYS A 35 -15.92 -0.42 15.42
N LEU A 36 -14.82 -0.98 14.90
CA LEU A 36 -14.24 -0.58 13.62
C LEU A 36 -15.20 -0.86 12.46
N VAL A 37 -15.79 -2.03 12.43
CA VAL A 37 -16.76 -2.43 11.40
C VAL A 37 -17.99 -1.52 11.41
N LYS A 38 -18.49 -1.15 12.58
CA LYS A 38 -19.60 -0.19 12.71
C LYS A 38 -19.27 1.18 12.13
N ASN A 39 -17.99 1.58 12.17
CA ASN A 39 -17.50 2.85 11.61
C ASN A 39 -17.06 2.73 10.13
N GLY A 40 -17.40 1.64 9.47
CA GLY A 40 -17.12 1.46 8.04
C GLY A 40 -15.69 1.07 7.72
N VAL A 41 -14.91 0.62 8.70
CA VAL A 41 -13.54 0.15 8.50
C VAL A 41 -13.56 -1.31 8.06
N ILE A 42 -12.85 -1.64 6.98
CA ILE A 42 -12.70 -3.01 6.51
C ILE A 42 -11.69 -3.74 7.40
N VAL A 43 -12.14 -4.84 7.99
CA VAL A 43 -11.31 -5.73 8.79
C VAL A 43 -11.56 -7.16 8.31
N SER A 44 -10.50 -7.89 7.99
CA SER A 44 -10.59 -9.28 7.54
C SER A 44 -9.43 -10.09 8.11
N ASP A 45 -9.64 -11.38 8.28
CA ASP A 45 -8.60 -12.36 8.61
C ASP A 45 -8.08 -13.09 7.36
N ASN A 46 -8.68 -12.82 6.21
CA ASN A 46 -8.28 -13.39 4.93
C ASN A 46 -7.39 -12.40 4.15
N PRO A 47 -6.09 -12.72 3.92
CA PRO A 47 -5.18 -11.84 3.18
C PRO A 47 -5.63 -11.53 1.76
N MET A 48 -6.40 -12.41 1.13
CA MET A 48 -6.91 -12.21 -0.23
C MET A 48 -7.88 -11.02 -0.31
N ASP A 49 -8.62 -10.74 0.75
CA ASP A 49 -9.53 -9.60 0.80
C ASP A 49 -8.75 -8.28 0.69
N TYR A 50 -7.60 -8.18 1.35
CA TYR A 50 -6.73 -7.01 1.26
C TYR A 50 -6.07 -6.89 -0.11
N LEU A 51 -5.67 -7.99 -0.73
CA LEU A 51 -5.13 -7.97 -2.09
C LEU A 51 -6.15 -7.46 -3.11
N LEU A 52 -7.41 -7.89 -2.99
CA LEU A 52 -8.49 -7.39 -3.82
C LEU A 52 -8.73 -5.88 -3.62
N LEU A 53 -8.63 -5.42 -2.37
CA LEU A 53 -8.75 -4.01 -2.05
C LEU A 53 -7.66 -3.19 -2.74
N TYR A 54 -6.40 -3.62 -2.65
CA TYR A 54 -5.26 -2.93 -3.27
C TYR A 54 -5.33 -2.95 -4.80
N ARG A 55 -5.80 -4.04 -5.37
CA ARG A 55 -5.98 -4.15 -6.82
C ARG A 55 -6.99 -3.14 -7.36
N ASN A 56 -8.05 -2.88 -6.62
CA ASN A 56 -9.15 -2.01 -7.03
C ASN A 56 -9.00 -0.55 -6.57
N ALA A 57 -8.01 -0.25 -5.74
CA ALA A 57 -7.73 1.10 -5.28
C ALA A 57 -6.78 1.80 -6.26
N SER A 58 -7.15 2.98 -6.73
CA SER A 58 -6.25 3.80 -7.56
C SER A 58 -5.05 4.33 -6.77
N GLU A 59 -5.25 4.62 -5.50
CA GLU A 59 -4.24 5.14 -4.59
C GLU A 59 -4.35 4.47 -3.24
N VAL A 60 -3.23 4.07 -2.64
CA VAL A 60 -3.17 3.48 -1.30
C VAL A 60 -2.21 4.28 -0.43
N TYR A 61 -2.69 4.69 0.71
CA TYR A 61 -1.93 5.38 1.76
C TYR A 61 -1.85 4.46 2.96
N SER A 62 -0.66 4.02 3.32
CA SER A 62 -0.50 3.01 4.37
C SER A 62 0.76 3.23 5.19
N ASP A 63 0.73 2.77 6.43
CA ASP A 63 1.90 2.63 7.29
C ASP A 63 2.60 1.27 7.11
N ARG A 64 2.11 0.43 6.21
CA ARG A 64 2.60 -0.94 6.02
C ARG A 64 3.23 -1.12 4.64
N VAL A 65 4.47 -1.61 4.63
CA VAL A 65 5.21 -1.97 3.41
C VAL A 65 4.44 -3.01 2.60
N HIS A 66 3.85 -4.01 3.26
CA HIS A 66 3.10 -5.09 2.60
C HIS A 66 1.75 -4.67 2.01
N ALA A 67 1.29 -3.45 2.28
CA ALA A 67 0.16 -2.85 1.58
C ALA A 67 0.62 -2.10 0.33
N CYS A 68 1.73 -1.40 0.42
CA CYS A 68 2.28 -0.60 -0.69
C CYS A 68 2.84 -1.46 -1.82
N ILE A 69 3.56 -2.54 -1.50
CA ILE A 69 4.18 -3.41 -2.51
C ILE A 69 3.14 -4.05 -3.44
N PRO A 70 2.09 -4.74 -2.95
CA PRO A 70 1.07 -5.28 -3.83
C PRO A 70 0.35 -4.20 -4.65
N THR A 71 0.06 -3.05 -4.05
CA THR A 71 -0.56 -1.93 -4.74
C THR A 71 0.25 -1.50 -5.95
N LEU A 72 1.55 -1.32 -5.78
CA LEU A 72 2.47 -0.97 -6.86
C LEU A 72 2.57 -2.08 -7.91
N ALA A 73 2.59 -3.33 -7.48
CA ALA A 73 2.64 -4.49 -8.38
C ALA A 73 1.38 -4.61 -9.25
N PHE A 74 0.24 -4.14 -8.78
CA PHE A 74 -1.00 -4.04 -9.58
C PHE A 74 -1.04 -2.82 -10.51
N GLY A 75 0.00 -1.98 -10.50
CA GLY A 75 0.07 -0.78 -11.32
C GLY A 75 -0.57 0.46 -10.72
N ASN A 76 -0.99 0.40 -9.46
CA ASN A 76 -1.61 1.50 -8.75
C ASN A 76 -0.56 2.33 -8.01
N LYS A 77 -0.97 3.45 -7.43
CA LYS A 77 -0.08 4.37 -6.71
C LYS A 77 -0.10 4.09 -5.22
N ALA A 78 1.05 4.25 -4.57
CA ALA A 78 1.19 4.05 -3.14
C ALA A 78 2.02 5.15 -2.45
N ARG A 79 1.67 5.41 -1.22
CA ARG A 79 2.37 6.31 -0.31
C ARG A 79 2.56 5.61 1.04
N LEU A 80 3.79 5.57 1.52
CA LEU A 80 4.14 4.89 2.78
C LEU A 80 4.39 5.89 3.91
N PHE A 81 3.79 5.67 5.07
CA PHE A 81 3.96 6.47 6.30
C PHE A 81 4.65 5.68 7.41
N SER A 82 5.75 5.01 7.10
CA SER A 82 6.46 4.16 8.05
C SER A 82 7.97 4.34 7.96
N ASN A 83 8.67 4.02 9.05
CA ASN A 83 10.14 3.96 9.14
C ASN A 83 10.65 2.50 9.16
N SER A 84 9.99 1.59 8.47
CA SER A 84 10.38 0.20 8.42
C SER A 84 11.77 0.02 7.77
N PRO A 85 12.64 -0.87 8.29
CA PRO A 85 13.88 -1.25 7.60
C PRO A 85 13.64 -1.93 6.25
N ARG A 86 12.44 -2.42 6.00
CA ARG A 86 12.02 -3.01 4.71
C ARG A 86 11.89 -2.00 3.58
N ILE A 87 12.11 -0.72 3.87
CA ILE A 87 12.09 0.35 2.87
C ILE A 87 13.13 0.13 1.76
N ALA A 88 14.18 -0.63 2.04
CA ALA A 88 15.18 -1.01 1.05
C ALA A 88 14.59 -1.74 -0.17
N LEU A 89 13.45 -2.39 -0.03
CA LEU A 89 12.74 -3.02 -1.15
C LEU A 89 12.32 -2.00 -2.21
N PHE A 90 11.97 -0.79 -1.78
CA PHE A 90 11.58 0.29 -2.70
C PHE A 90 12.77 0.91 -3.43
N GLU A 91 13.95 0.90 -2.81
CA GLU A 91 15.19 1.33 -3.46
C GLU A 91 15.53 0.42 -4.63
N ASN A 92 15.38 -0.90 -4.45
CA ASN A 92 15.60 -1.88 -5.51
C ASN A 92 14.62 -1.72 -6.67
N ALA A 93 13.41 -1.26 -6.40
CA ALA A 93 12.39 -0.96 -7.40
C ALA A 93 12.51 0.47 -7.98
N LYS A 94 13.56 1.22 -7.61
CA LYS A 94 13.82 2.59 -8.04
C LYS A 94 12.73 3.60 -7.65
N ILE A 95 12.10 3.37 -6.52
CA ILE A 95 11.10 4.26 -5.91
C ILE A 95 11.41 4.57 -4.44
N PRO A 96 12.62 5.06 -4.12
CA PRO A 96 13.03 5.31 -2.75
C PRO A 96 12.20 6.41 -2.07
N ASP A 97 11.51 7.23 -2.83
CA ASP A 97 10.73 8.38 -2.37
C ASP A 97 9.26 8.06 -2.04
N VAL A 98 8.89 6.78 -1.96
CA VAL A 98 7.54 6.31 -1.57
C VAL A 98 7.08 6.87 -0.22
N ARG A 99 8.00 7.25 0.66
CA ARG A 99 7.70 7.85 1.95
C ARG A 99 7.48 9.36 1.89
N GLU A 100 7.81 9.99 0.79
CA GLU A 100 7.78 11.44 0.65
C GLU A 100 6.68 11.92 -0.28
N ARG A 101 6.28 11.07 -1.20
CA ARG A 101 5.23 11.35 -2.17
C ARG A 101 4.51 10.08 -2.62
N LEU A 102 3.38 10.26 -3.26
CA LEU A 102 2.66 9.19 -3.93
C LEU A 102 3.45 8.77 -5.17
N VAL A 103 3.75 7.47 -5.28
CA VAL A 103 4.59 6.92 -6.35
C VAL A 103 3.88 5.80 -7.10
N SER A 104 4.31 5.57 -8.33
CA SER A 104 3.98 4.39 -9.13
C SER A 104 5.26 3.81 -9.75
N ILE A 105 5.22 2.56 -10.16
CA ILE A 105 6.36 1.94 -10.85
C ILE A 105 6.26 2.23 -12.34
N GLU A 106 7.23 2.99 -12.87
CA GLU A 106 7.37 3.20 -14.30
C GLU A 106 7.95 1.92 -14.95
N GLY A 107 7.44 1.58 -16.13
CA GLY A 107 7.88 0.39 -16.86
C GLY A 107 7.53 -0.92 -16.15
N LEU A 108 6.50 -0.93 -15.31
CA LEU A 108 6.07 -2.12 -14.55
C LEU A 108 5.84 -3.33 -15.45
N LYS A 109 5.13 -3.15 -16.56
CA LYS A 109 4.81 -4.23 -17.48
C LYS A 109 6.08 -4.86 -18.08
N GLU A 110 7.04 -4.03 -18.47
CA GLU A 110 8.32 -4.50 -19.01
C GLU A 110 9.12 -5.29 -17.96
N MET A 111 9.13 -4.82 -16.72
CA MET A 111 9.78 -5.52 -15.60
C MET A 111 9.12 -6.87 -15.34
N GLN A 112 7.80 -6.92 -15.34
CA GLN A 112 7.03 -8.16 -15.15
C GLN A 112 7.28 -9.13 -16.31
N ASP A 113 7.27 -8.66 -17.54
CA ASP A 113 7.52 -9.50 -18.72
C ASP A 113 8.94 -10.08 -18.71
N LYS A 114 9.94 -9.30 -18.33
CA LYS A 114 11.31 -9.77 -18.16
C LYS A 114 11.42 -10.86 -17.09
N GLN A 115 10.72 -10.69 -15.99
CA GLN A 115 10.69 -11.67 -14.90
C GLN A 115 10.02 -12.98 -15.32
N ILE A 116 8.91 -12.89 -16.03
CA ILE A 116 8.21 -14.06 -16.59
C ILE A 116 9.11 -14.78 -17.58
N ALA A 117 9.77 -14.06 -18.49
CA ALA A 117 10.70 -14.64 -19.46
C ALA A 117 11.88 -15.35 -18.79
N PHE A 118 12.44 -14.75 -17.74
CA PHE A 118 13.51 -15.36 -16.94
C PHE A 118 13.05 -16.67 -16.28
N LEU A 119 11.90 -16.66 -15.62
CA LEU A 119 11.33 -17.85 -14.98
C LEU A 119 11.03 -18.94 -16.02
N ALA A 120 10.48 -18.59 -17.17
CA ALA A 120 10.23 -19.53 -18.24
C ALA A 120 11.51 -20.16 -18.76
N SER A 121 12.61 -19.40 -18.85
CA SER A 121 13.92 -19.92 -19.28
C SER A 121 14.49 -20.96 -18.30
N LEU A 122 14.18 -20.85 -17.01
CA LEU A 122 14.61 -21.82 -16.00
C LEU A 122 13.85 -23.16 -16.07
N LEU A 123 12.69 -23.17 -16.70
CA LEU A 123 11.84 -24.37 -16.81
C LEU A 123 12.08 -25.18 -18.10
N GLN A 124 12.96 -24.69 -18.96
CA GLN A 124 13.34 -25.37 -20.20
C GLN A 124 14.46 -26.37 -20.04
#